data_8e8dbbcaa71a822693e679ed8aa8e186
#
_entry.id   8e8dbbcaa71a822693e679ed8aa8e186
#
_cell.length_a   1.000
_cell.length_b   1.000
_cell.length_c   1.000
_cell.angle_alpha   90.00
_cell.angle_beta   90.00
_cell.angle_gamma   90.00
#
_symmetry.space_group_name_H-M   'P 1'
#
loop_
_entity.id
_entity.type
_entity.pdbx_description
1 polymer ?
#
loop_
_entity_poly.entity_id
_entity_poly.type
_entity_poly.pdbx_seq_one_letter_code
_entity_poly.pdbx_strand_id
1 'polypeptide(L)'
;MAEKKMTVVMVEPGKPAYKTEIGTDLESLQKAVGGLIDIMEIDNKVNIVFNDEGKLIGLEGNRRVGGHIIVGNFFVCGGKGEDLCSLTDEQCEKYCQQFAQPEEITQDEIEDDTYAWVISF
;
A
#
# COMPACT_ATOMS: atom_id res chain seq x y z
N MET A 1 14.71 6.00 24.40
CA MET A 1 13.37 6.36 23.94
C MET A 1 12.74 5.18 23.23
N ALA A 2 11.51 4.88 23.57
CA ALA A 2 10.85 3.74 22.95
C ALA A 2 10.61 4.00 21.47
N GLU A 3 10.96 3.04 20.65
CA GLU A 3 10.67 3.10 19.23
C GLU A 3 9.16 2.98 19.01
N LYS A 4 8.61 3.88 18.22
CA LYS A 4 7.19 3.83 17.93
C LYS A 4 6.94 2.91 16.76
N LYS A 5 5.96 2.04 16.92
CA LYS A 5 5.53 1.12 15.86
C LYS A 5 4.04 1.23 15.69
N MET A 6 3.57 0.90 14.50
CA MET A 6 2.14 0.84 14.22
C MET A 6 1.80 -0.51 13.59
N THR A 7 0.59 -0.96 13.89
CA THR A 7 0.05 -2.20 13.34
C THR A 7 -0.57 -1.90 11.98
N VAL A 8 -0.14 -2.64 10.97
CA VAL A 8 -0.57 -2.45 9.59
C VAL A 8 -0.91 -3.79 8.96
N VAL A 9 -1.55 -3.74 7.80
CA VAL A 9 -1.72 -4.92 6.95
C VAL A 9 -0.78 -4.77 5.78
N MET A 10 0.19 -5.66 5.69
CA MET A 10 1.18 -5.66 4.61
C MET A 10 0.66 -6.49 3.45
N VAL A 11 0.80 -5.97 2.23
CA VAL A 11 0.36 -6.63 1.01
C VAL A 11 1.53 -6.71 0.05
N GLU A 12 1.95 -7.93 -0.26
CA GLU A 12 3.07 -8.18 -1.17
C GLU A 12 2.56 -8.88 -2.42
N PRO A 13 3.18 -8.61 -3.59
CA PRO A 13 2.75 -9.28 -4.82
C PRO A 13 2.81 -10.80 -4.70
N GLY A 14 1.76 -11.47 -5.15
CA GLY A 14 1.71 -12.92 -5.18
C GLY A 14 1.50 -13.60 -3.83
N LYS A 15 1.23 -12.83 -2.77
CA LYS A 15 1.07 -13.38 -1.43
C LYS A 15 -0.20 -12.87 -0.78
N PRO A 16 -0.81 -13.66 0.14
CA PRO A 16 -1.92 -13.16 0.95
C PRO A 16 -1.46 -12.03 1.86
N ALA A 17 -2.34 -11.07 2.09
CA ALA A 17 -2.06 -9.97 3.02
C ALA A 17 -1.92 -10.51 4.46
N TYR A 18 -1.13 -9.81 5.27
CA TYR A 18 -0.91 -10.22 6.64
C TYR A 18 -0.72 -9.03 7.56
N LYS A 19 -1.10 -9.22 8.81
CA LYS A 19 -0.95 -8.21 9.87
C LYS A 19 0.51 -8.20 10.33
N THR A 20 1.09 -7.02 10.48
CA THR A 20 2.44 -6.87 11.00
C THR A 20 2.60 -5.51 11.65
N GLU A 21 3.76 -5.26 12.24
CA GLU A 21 4.11 -3.96 12.80
C GLU A 21 5.31 -3.39 12.07
N ILE A 22 5.28 -2.09 11.83
CA ILE A 22 6.41 -1.38 11.22
C ILE A 22 6.66 -0.10 11.99
N GLY A 23 7.86 0.46 11.86
CA GLY A 23 8.18 1.75 12.47
C GLY A 23 7.39 2.86 11.83
N THR A 24 7.15 3.93 12.58
CA THR A 24 6.38 5.09 12.10
C THR A 24 7.26 6.18 11.49
N ASP A 25 8.57 6.03 11.55
CA ASP A 25 9.50 6.98 10.94
C ASP A 25 9.55 6.81 9.42
N LEU A 26 9.92 7.87 8.73
CA LEU A 26 9.94 7.88 7.27
C LEU A 26 10.82 6.77 6.69
N GLU A 27 11.98 6.54 7.29
CA GLU A 27 12.89 5.50 6.81
C GLU A 27 12.25 4.11 6.85
N SER A 28 11.53 3.79 7.93
CA SER A 28 10.83 2.51 8.04
C SER A 28 9.72 2.38 7.00
N LEU A 29 8.97 3.46 6.75
CA LEU A 29 7.93 3.47 5.75
C LEU A 29 8.51 3.26 4.34
N GLN A 30 9.58 3.96 4.03
CA GLN A 30 10.25 3.83 2.73
C GLN A 30 10.81 2.42 2.54
N LYS A 31 11.38 1.85 3.58
CA LYS A 31 11.92 0.50 3.52
C LYS A 31 10.82 -0.53 3.25
N ALA A 32 9.65 -0.33 3.85
CA ALA A 32 8.52 -1.24 3.67
C ALA A 32 8.05 -1.32 2.21
N VAL A 33 8.12 -0.21 1.48
CA VAL A 33 7.65 -0.15 0.09
C VAL A 33 8.78 -0.11 -0.93
N GLY A 34 10.01 -0.06 -0.47
CA GLY A 34 11.18 -0.12 -1.35
C GLY A 34 11.56 1.20 -2.02
N GLY A 35 11.16 2.33 -1.47
CA GLY A 35 11.51 3.64 -2.03
C GLY A 35 10.64 4.76 -1.49
N LEU A 36 10.56 5.84 -2.24
CA LEU A 36 9.75 6.99 -1.85
C LEU A 36 8.29 6.58 -1.71
N ILE A 37 7.61 7.17 -0.75
CA ILE A 37 6.21 6.81 -0.45
C ILE A 37 5.24 7.81 -1.02
N ASP A 38 4.05 7.30 -1.34
CA ASP A 38 2.85 8.09 -1.56
C ASP A 38 1.74 7.49 -0.71
N ILE A 39 0.75 8.29 -0.37
CA ILE A 39 -0.33 7.90 0.53
C ILE A 39 -1.65 8.17 -0.18
N MET A 40 -2.54 7.19 -0.13
CA MET A 40 -3.88 7.34 -0.71
C MET A 40 -4.92 6.88 0.30
N GLU A 41 -5.90 7.74 0.58
CA GLU A 41 -7.01 7.38 1.45
C GLU A 41 -7.95 6.44 0.70
N ILE A 42 -8.29 5.32 1.31
CA ILE A 42 -9.18 4.32 0.71
C ILE A 42 -10.50 4.17 1.45
N ASP A 43 -10.57 4.66 2.66
CA ASP A 43 -11.78 4.66 3.47
C ASP A 43 -11.61 5.74 4.54
N ASN A 44 -12.65 6.00 5.33
CA ASN A 44 -12.56 6.99 6.39
C ASN A 44 -11.44 6.62 7.38
N LYS A 45 -10.43 7.47 7.45
CA LYS A 45 -9.26 7.30 8.32
C LYS A 45 -8.50 5.99 8.04
N VAL A 46 -8.55 5.50 6.81
CA VAL A 46 -7.78 4.33 6.38
C VAL A 46 -7.04 4.69 5.10
N ASN A 47 -5.76 4.42 5.08
CA ASN A 47 -4.90 4.78 3.98
C ASN A 47 -4.07 3.59 3.51
N ILE A 48 -3.65 3.63 2.24
CA ILE A 48 -2.57 2.76 1.79
C ILE A 48 -1.33 3.63 1.59
N VAL A 49 -0.18 3.04 1.87
CA VAL A 49 1.13 3.66 1.63
C VAL A 49 1.86 2.76 0.64
N PHE A 50 2.31 3.34 -0.45
CA PHE A 50 2.90 2.58 -1.56
C PHE A 50 4.08 3.33 -2.16
N ASN A 51 4.80 2.67 -3.06
CA ASN A 51 5.98 3.26 -3.71
C ASN A 51 5.53 4.28 -4.74
N ASP A 52 5.95 5.53 -4.58
CA ASP A 52 5.59 6.65 -5.45
C ASP A 52 6.08 6.46 -6.88
N GLU A 53 7.17 5.74 -7.08
CA GLU A 53 7.78 5.53 -8.38
C GLU A 53 7.68 4.09 -8.88
N GLY A 54 6.86 3.26 -8.22
CA GLY A 54 6.80 1.83 -8.49
C GLY A 54 6.59 1.48 -9.95
N LYS A 55 5.66 2.16 -10.62
CA LYS A 55 5.36 1.89 -12.02
C LYS A 55 6.50 2.31 -12.94
N LEU A 56 7.19 3.39 -12.60
CA LEU A 56 8.32 3.89 -13.39
C LEU A 56 9.53 2.98 -13.29
N ILE A 57 9.75 2.36 -12.14
CA ILE A 57 10.89 1.48 -11.93
C ILE A 57 10.57 0.00 -12.17
N GLY A 58 9.36 -0.29 -12.62
CA GLY A 58 8.99 -1.63 -13.07
C GLY A 58 8.69 -2.64 -11.98
N LEU A 59 8.16 -2.20 -10.84
CA LEU A 59 7.76 -3.12 -9.79
C LEU A 59 6.57 -3.99 -10.24
N GLU A 60 6.51 -5.18 -9.71
CA GLU A 60 5.48 -6.16 -10.05
C GLU A 60 4.10 -5.68 -9.61
N GLY A 61 3.07 -5.91 -10.44
CA GLY A 61 1.69 -5.61 -10.09
C GLY A 61 1.25 -6.39 -8.85
N ASN A 62 0.52 -5.74 -7.96
CA ASN A 62 0.13 -6.33 -6.68
C ASN A 62 -1.38 -6.48 -6.57
N ARG A 63 -2.10 -5.38 -6.46
CA ARG A 63 -3.56 -5.40 -6.28
C ARG A 63 -4.19 -4.21 -7.00
N ARG A 64 -5.46 -4.38 -7.35
CA ARG A 64 -6.28 -3.25 -7.80
C ARG A 64 -6.95 -2.65 -6.57
N VAL A 65 -6.78 -1.36 -6.37
CA VAL A 65 -7.32 -0.65 -5.22
C VAL A 65 -7.99 0.64 -5.71
N GLY A 66 -9.30 0.76 -5.48
CA GLY A 66 -10.02 1.96 -5.84
C GLY A 66 -9.95 2.34 -7.32
N GLY A 67 -9.87 1.35 -8.20
CA GLY A 67 -9.76 1.60 -9.63
C GLY A 67 -8.34 1.82 -10.12
N HIS A 68 -7.36 1.80 -9.23
CA HIS A 68 -5.94 1.96 -9.58
C HIS A 68 -5.18 0.67 -9.36
N ILE A 69 -4.14 0.46 -10.15
CA ILE A 69 -3.24 -0.66 -9.95
C ILE A 69 -2.09 -0.22 -9.08
N ILE A 70 -1.90 -0.92 -7.96
CA ILE A 70 -0.78 -0.68 -7.07
C ILE A 70 0.28 -1.73 -7.33
N VAL A 71 1.51 -1.31 -7.54
CA VAL A 71 2.64 -2.20 -7.83
C VAL A 71 3.62 -2.21 -6.67
N GLY A 72 4.34 -3.32 -6.51
CA GLY A 72 5.26 -3.49 -5.39
C GLY A 72 4.53 -3.65 -4.07
N ASN A 73 5.28 -3.71 -2.99
CA ASN A 73 4.71 -3.83 -1.66
C ASN A 73 3.95 -2.56 -1.27
N PHE A 74 2.81 -2.73 -0.63
CA PHE A 74 2.13 -1.61 0.02
C PHE A 74 1.56 -2.09 1.34
N PHE A 75 1.16 -1.14 2.18
CA PHE A 75 0.51 -1.53 3.43
C PHE A 75 -0.68 -0.63 3.70
N VAL A 76 -1.62 -1.17 4.48
CA VAL A 76 -2.82 -0.45 4.92
C VAL A 76 -2.58 0.00 6.34
N CYS A 77 -2.83 1.26 6.63
CA CYS A 77 -2.71 1.82 7.98
C CYS A 77 -3.88 2.76 8.26
N GLY A 78 -4.00 3.15 9.52
CA GLY A 78 -5.02 4.09 9.93
C GLY A 78 -4.51 5.52 9.91
N GLY A 79 -5.38 6.45 10.27
CA GLY A 79 -5.04 7.84 10.41
C GLY A 79 -5.61 8.72 9.33
N LYS A 80 -5.29 10.00 9.40
CA LYS A 80 -5.78 10.99 8.45
C LYS A 80 -4.61 11.84 7.96
N GLY A 81 -4.50 11.97 6.64
CA GLY A 81 -3.41 12.74 6.05
C GLY A 81 -2.07 12.12 6.38
N GLU A 82 -1.16 12.93 6.90
CA GLU A 82 0.18 12.46 7.25
C GLU A 82 0.27 11.89 8.66
N ASP A 83 -0.82 11.94 9.43
CA ASP A 83 -0.86 11.40 10.79
C ASP A 83 -1.25 9.92 10.76
N LEU A 84 -0.30 9.09 10.35
CA LEU A 84 -0.53 7.65 10.23
C LEU A 84 -0.50 6.98 11.60
N CYS A 85 -1.36 6.00 11.77
CA CYS A 85 -1.45 5.27 13.03
C CYS A 85 -1.85 3.82 12.78
N SER A 86 -1.88 3.04 13.85
CA SER A 86 -2.27 1.63 13.77
C SER A 86 -3.70 1.46 13.30
N LEU A 87 -3.95 0.37 12.57
CA LEU A 87 -5.29 -0.10 12.32
C LEU A 87 -5.85 -0.72 13.61
N THR A 88 -7.16 -0.70 13.76
CA THR A 88 -7.82 -1.47 14.81
C THR A 88 -7.80 -2.94 14.44
N ASP A 89 -8.07 -3.82 15.40
CA ASP A 89 -8.13 -5.27 15.12
C ASP A 89 -9.18 -5.59 14.07
N GLU A 90 -10.33 -4.93 14.12
CA GLU A 90 -11.38 -5.12 13.12
C GLU A 90 -10.93 -4.71 11.73
N GLN A 91 -10.22 -3.59 11.64
CA GLN A 91 -9.67 -3.12 10.37
C GLN A 91 -8.62 -4.07 9.83
N CYS A 92 -7.75 -4.58 10.70
CA CYS A 92 -6.76 -5.58 10.29
C CYS A 92 -7.42 -6.80 9.68
N GLU A 93 -8.45 -7.32 10.34
CA GLU A 93 -9.18 -8.47 9.84
C GLU A 93 -9.85 -8.17 8.51
N LYS A 94 -10.51 -7.03 8.40
CA LYS A 94 -11.17 -6.60 7.17
C LYS A 94 -10.20 -6.55 6.00
N TYR A 95 -9.07 -5.89 6.17
CA TYR A 95 -8.13 -5.68 5.06
C TYR A 95 -7.29 -6.92 4.77
N CYS A 96 -7.01 -7.75 5.76
CA CYS A 96 -6.42 -9.06 5.50
C CYS A 96 -7.33 -9.91 4.62
N GLN A 97 -8.63 -9.85 4.85
CA GLN A 97 -9.60 -10.57 4.02
C GLN A 97 -9.73 -9.95 2.63
N GLN A 98 -9.78 -8.62 2.56
CA GLN A 98 -9.93 -7.91 1.29
C GLN A 98 -8.77 -8.21 0.35
N PHE A 99 -7.57 -8.30 0.87
CA PHE A 99 -6.37 -8.53 0.08
C PHE A 99 -5.80 -9.95 0.25
N ALA A 100 -6.64 -10.89 0.69
CA ALA A 100 -6.21 -12.26 0.93
C ALA A 100 -5.79 -12.98 -0.35
N GLN A 101 -6.45 -12.67 -1.48
CA GLN A 101 -6.18 -13.34 -2.74
C GLN A 101 -5.23 -12.50 -3.58
N PRO A 102 -4.07 -13.07 -3.95
CA PRO A 102 -3.20 -12.40 -4.91
C PRO A 102 -3.91 -12.21 -6.24
N GLU A 103 -3.61 -11.11 -6.92
CA GLU A 103 -4.20 -10.82 -8.23
C GLU A 103 -3.15 -10.95 -9.31
N GLU A 104 -3.57 -11.45 -10.46
CA GLU A 104 -2.71 -11.47 -11.63
C GLU A 104 -2.93 -10.18 -12.40
N ILE A 105 -1.88 -9.39 -12.53
CA ILE A 105 -1.94 -8.10 -13.20
C ILE A 105 -0.87 -8.13 -14.30
N THR A 106 -1.30 -7.92 -15.55
CA THR A 106 -0.38 -7.96 -16.67
C THR A 106 0.37 -6.64 -16.81
N GLN A 107 1.49 -6.68 -17.51
CA GLN A 107 2.27 -5.48 -17.79
C GLN A 107 1.45 -4.48 -18.61
N ASP A 108 0.62 -4.98 -19.54
CA ASP A 108 -0.25 -4.11 -20.33
C ASP A 108 -1.23 -3.35 -19.46
N GLU A 109 -1.81 -3.99 -18.45
CA GLU A 109 -2.71 -3.32 -17.52
C GLU A 109 -2.00 -2.24 -16.72
N ILE A 110 -0.77 -2.51 -16.30
CA ILE A 110 0.05 -1.54 -15.57
C ILE A 110 0.36 -0.33 -16.46
N GLU A 111 0.74 -0.58 -17.70
CA GLU A 111 1.04 0.49 -18.65
C GLU A 111 -0.18 1.35 -18.94
N ASP A 112 -1.34 0.75 -19.13
CA ASP A 112 -2.58 1.48 -19.35
C ASP A 112 -2.92 2.37 -18.17
N ASP A 113 -2.77 1.88 -16.95
CA ASP A 113 -3.04 2.66 -15.76
C ASP A 113 -2.04 3.81 -15.61
N THR A 114 -0.77 3.54 -15.91
CA THR A 114 0.28 4.56 -15.87
C THR A 114 0.01 5.65 -16.89
N TYR A 115 -0.40 5.27 -18.11
CA TYR A 115 -0.72 6.23 -19.16
C TYR A 115 -1.91 7.11 -18.75
N ALA A 116 -2.95 6.51 -18.19
CA ALA A 116 -4.11 7.26 -17.73
C ALA A 116 -3.72 8.28 -16.64
N TRP A 117 -2.80 7.91 -15.77
CA TRP A 117 -2.26 8.83 -14.76
C TRP A 117 -1.58 10.03 -15.38
N VAL A 118 -0.74 9.77 -16.40
CA VAL A 118 0.05 10.83 -17.06
C VAL A 118 -0.84 11.83 -17.77
N ILE A 119 -1.92 11.38 -18.41
CA ILE A 119 -2.78 12.24 -19.21
C ILE A 119 -3.97 12.84 -18.46
N SER A 120 -4.14 12.50 -17.19
CA SER A 120 -5.30 12.95 -16.41
C SER A 120 -5.10 14.29 -15.72
N PHE A 121 -4.02 14.95 -15.96
CA PHE A 121 -3.75 16.27 -15.38
C PHE A 121 -4.69 17.33 -15.95
#